data_d6dc34cf6eb010d1eef4884ec0ec25cb
#
_entry.id   d6dc34cf6eb010d1eef4884ec0ec25cb
#
_cell.length_a   1.000
_cell.length_b   1.000
_cell.length_c   1.000
_cell.angle_alpha   90.00
_cell.angle_beta   90.00
_cell.angle_gamma   90.00
#
_symmetry.space_group_name_H-M   'P 1'
#
loop_
_entity.id
_entity.type
_entity.pdbx_description
1 polymer ?
#
loop_
_entity_poly.entity_id
_entity_poly.type
_entity_poly.pdbx_seq_one_letter_code
_entity_poly.pdbx_strand_id
1 'polypeptide(L)'
;MKKKLWVGVGVVAVLAVAVVLGLRSIGMFATQSVHVADGAAIGGYDAVAYFTDQKPVKGSPEFAEEWNGARWLFASAEHRDLFRAAPEQYAPQFGGYCAYAVSHNYTAKTDPEAWSVVDGKLYLNYDLDTRTEWLAEREQFIADGQRNWPKVLW
;
A
#
# COMPACT_ATOMS: atom_id res chain seq x y z
N MET A 1 47.14 10.05 -42.23
CA MET A 1 45.93 9.24 -42.50
C MET A 1 45.62 8.41 -41.30
N LYS A 2 44.57 8.77 -40.56
CA LYS A 2 43.71 7.94 -39.64
C LYS A 2 42.97 8.89 -38.71
N LYS A 3 41.96 9.55 -39.27
CA LYS A 3 40.89 10.20 -38.49
C LYS A 3 39.61 9.59 -39.00
N LYS A 4 39.08 8.61 -38.28
CA LYS A 4 37.68 8.13 -38.32
C LYS A 4 37.57 7.01 -37.33
N LEU A 5 36.96 7.27 -36.17
CA LEU A 5 36.13 6.35 -35.33
C LEU A 5 35.90 6.94 -33.93
N TRP A 6 35.19 8.04 -33.83
CA TRP A 6 34.74 8.50 -32.48
C TRP A 6 33.37 9.16 -32.47
N VAL A 7 32.54 8.90 -33.48
CA VAL A 7 31.18 9.48 -33.53
C VAL A 7 30.09 8.47 -33.15
N GLY A 8 30.42 7.16 -33.10
CA GLY A 8 29.40 6.12 -32.90
C GLY A 8 29.04 5.82 -31.44
N VAL A 9 29.88 6.11 -30.45
CA VAL A 9 29.68 5.69 -29.05
C VAL A 9 28.84 6.71 -28.27
N GLY A 10 28.89 7.99 -28.62
CA GLY A 10 28.14 9.03 -27.91
C GLY A 10 26.62 9.01 -28.15
N VAL A 11 26.21 8.64 -29.37
CA VAL A 11 24.78 8.65 -29.75
C VAL A 11 24.01 7.47 -29.11
N VAL A 12 24.63 6.31 -28.98
CA VAL A 12 24.02 5.14 -28.36
C VAL A 12 23.84 5.33 -26.85
N ALA A 13 24.79 5.98 -26.17
CA ALA A 13 24.72 6.24 -24.74
C ALA A 13 23.60 7.27 -24.40
N VAL A 14 23.41 8.29 -25.24
CA VAL A 14 22.35 9.31 -25.03
C VAL A 14 20.96 8.72 -25.26
N LEU A 15 20.78 7.83 -26.24
CA LEU A 15 19.52 7.17 -26.50
C LEU A 15 19.17 6.17 -25.39
N ALA A 16 20.14 5.46 -24.83
CA ALA A 16 19.90 4.53 -23.71
C ALA A 16 19.50 5.28 -22.43
N VAL A 17 20.08 6.44 -22.14
CA VAL A 17 19.70 7.28 -21.01
C VAL A 17 18.30 7.87 -21.19
N ALA A 18 17.94 8.31 -22.41
CA ALA A 18 16.62 8.83 -22.72
C ALA A 18 15.51 7.75 -22.58
N VAL A 19 15.80 6.50 -22.98
CA VAL A 19 14.87 5.37 -22.83
C VAL A 19 14.70 4.99 -21.36
N VAL A 20 15.75 4.98 -20.56
CA VAL A 20 15.67 4.68 -19.11
C VAL A 20 14.93 5.79 -18.35
N LEU A 21 15.13 7.07 -18.73
CA LEU A 21 14.39 8.19 -18.15
C LEU A 21 12.91 8.23 -18.61
N GLY A 22 12.66 7.86 -19.88
CA GLY A 22 11.29 7.78 -20.42
C GLY A 22 10.47 6.65 -19.76
N LEU A 23 11.08 5.50 -19.47
CA LEU A 23 10.40 4.38 -18.79
C LEU A 23 10.05 4.68 -17.33
N ARG A 24 10.79 5.57 -16.66
CA ARG A 24 10.44 6.03 -15.31
C ARG A 24 9.25 7.00 -15.29
N SER A 25 8.94 7.66 -16.39
CA SER A 25 7.83 8.60 -16.48
C SER A 25 6.47 7.92 -16.76
N ILE A 26 6.46 6.66 -17.20
CA ILE A 26 5.22 5.91 -17.53
C ILE A 26 4.60 5.28 -16.27
N GLY A 27 5.34 5.19 -15.14
CA GLY A 27 4.84 4.68 -13.88
C GLY A 27 3.97 5.65 -13.06
N MET A 28 3.62 6.82 -13.60
CA MET A 28 3.03 7.93 -12.84
C MET A 28 1.49 7.86 -12.71
N PHE A 29 0.83 6.84 -13.28
CA PHE A 29 -0.63 6.68 -13.23
C PHE A 29 -1.11 5.33 -12.69
N ALA A 30 -0.22 4.44 -12.23
CA ALA A 30 -0.65 3.24 -11.54
C ALA A 30 -1.17 3.63 -10.16
N THR A 31 -2.39 3.28 -9.84
CA THR A 31 -2.91 3.36 -8.47
C THR A 31 -1.95 2.59 -7.56
N GLN A 32 -1.50 3.21 -6.48
CA GLN A 32 -0.51 2.57 -5.60
C GLN A 32 -1.10 1.30 -4.99
N SER A 33 -0.29 0.25 -4.89
CA SER A 33 -0.69 -1.02 -4.26
C SER A 33 -0.95 -0.88 -2.75
N VAL A 34 -0.58 0.26 -2.16
CA VAL A 34 -0.85 0.62 -0.76
C VAL A 34 -1.55 1.97 -0.73
N HIS A 35 -2.62 2.05 0.07
CA HIS A 35 -3.30 3.31 0.34
C HIS A 35 -2.39 4.22 1.18
N VAL A 36 -1.96 5.32 0.58
CA VAL A 36 -1.12 6.34 1.21
C VAL A 36 -1.95 7.60 1.43
N ALA A 37 -1.94 8.10 2.65
CA ALA A 37 -2.48 9.39 3.03
C ALA A 37 -1.48 10.09 3.96
N ASP A 38 -1.39 11.42 3.89
CA ASP A 38 -0.46 12.22 4.70
C ASP A 38 1.01 11.75 4.59
N GLY A 39 1.40 11.23 3.43
CA GLY A 39 2.76 10.77 3.14
C GLY A 39 3.14 9.42 3.77
N ALA A 40 2.18 8.67 4.30
CA ALA A 40 2.42 7.36 4.91
C ALA A 40 1.30 6.35 4.58
N ALA A 41 1.64 5.07 4.64
CA ALA A 41 0.68 3.98 4.50
C ALA A 41 -0.43 4.12 5.56
N ILE A 42 -1.67 3.90 5.15
CA ILE A 42 -2.87 4.00 6.00
C ILE A 42 -2.91 5.26 6.88
N GLY A 43 -2.48 6.41 6.32
CA GLY A 43 -2.47 7.68 7.04
C GLY A 43 -1.52 7.73 8.22
N GLY A 44 -0.48 6.88 8.25
CA GLY A 44 0.52 6.83 9.31
C GLY A 44 0.04 6.19 10.61
N TYR A 45 -1.03 5.40 10.58
CA TYR A 45 -1.42 4.57 11.73
C TYR A 45 -0.59 3.29 11.79
N ASP A 46 -0.36 2.81 12.99
CA ASP A 46 0.45 1.63 13.29
C ASP A 46 -0.34 0.34 12.98
N ALA A 47 0.06 -0.36 11.91
CA ALA A 47 -0.61 -1.59 11.50
C ALA A 47 -0.53 -2.72 12.54
N VAL A 48 0.54 -2.76 13.35
CA VAL A 48 0.72 -3.77 14.41
C VAL A 48 -0.21 -3.53 15.58
N ALA A 49 -0.48 -2.27 15.92
CA ALA A 49 -1.32 -1.90 17.05
C ALA A 49 -2.76 -2.44 16.95
N TYR A 50 -3.29 -2.64 15.76
CA TYR A 50 -4.60 -3.26 15.58
C TYR A 50 -4.67 -4.70 16.11
N PHE A 51 -3.53 -5.40 16.12
CA PHE A 51 -3.43 -6.77 16.63
C PHE A 51 -3.02 -6.83 18.10
N THR A 52 -2.06 -6.00 18.50
CA THR A 52 -1.49 -6.01 19.85
C THR A 52 -2.28 -5.19 20.85
N ASP A 53 -2.68 -3.98 20.45
CA ASP A 53 -3.36 -3.00 21.31
C ASP A 53 -4.88 -2.98 21.09
N GLN A 54 -5.36 -3.63 20.01
CA GLN A 54 -6.77 -3.72 19.62
C GLN A 54 -7.43 -2.34 19.48
N LYS A 55 -6.69 -1.39 18.93
CA LYS A 55 -7.16 -0.02 18.67
C LYS A 55 -6.29 0.66 17.61
N PRO A 56 -6.79 1.69 16.93
CA PRO A 56 -5.97 2.55 16.10
C PRO A 56 -4.98 3.35 16.97
N VAL A 57 -3.70 3.32 16.60
CA VAL A 57 -2.64 4.09 17.26
C VAL A 57 -1.85 4.82 16.19
N LYS A 58 -1.66 6.13 16.37
CA LYS A 58 -0.84 6.92 15.45
C LYS A 58 0.63 6.53 15.59
N GLY A 59 1.28 6.22 14.47
CA GLY A 59 2.72 5.98 14.41
C GLY A 59 3.53 7.27 14.46
N SER A 60 4.83 7.13 14.70
CA SER A 60 5.82 8.19 14.69
C SER A 60 6.78 8.02 13.52
N PRO A 61 7.21 9.12 12.84
CA PRO A 61 8.26 9.07 11.83
C PRO A 61 9.60 8.52 12.34
N GLU A 62 9.82 8.52 13.66
CA GLU A 62 10.99 7.94 14.31
C GLU A 62 11.05 6.41 14.13
N PHE A 63 9.89 5.75 14.10
CA PHE A 63 9.77 4.31 13.94
C PHE A 63 9.12 4.00 12.59
N ALA A 64 9.88 4.14 11.50
CA ALA A 64 9.41 3.93 10.15
C ALA A 64 10.02 2.69 9.50
N GLU A 65 9.29 2.09 8.56
CA GLU A 65 9.73 1.02 7.68
C GLU A 65 9.23 1.25 6.27
N GLU A 66 10.07 1.00 5.27
CA GLU A 66 9.67 1.03 3.86
C GLU A 66 9.30 -0.39 3.42
N TRP A 67 8.06 -0.58 3.03
CA TRP A 67 7.58 -1.86 2.52
C TRP A 67 6.51 -1.69 1.46
N ASN A 68 6.59 -2.51 0.41
CA ASN A 68 5.66 -2.53 -0.72
C ASN A 68 5.42 -1.14 -1.35
N GLY A 69 6.50 -0.34 -1.47
CA GLY A 69 6.49 0.98 -2.09
C GLY A 69 5.86 2.09 -1.24
N ALA A 70 5.63 1.86 0.04
CA ALA A 70 5.06 2.84 0.96
C ALA A 70 5.86 2.90 2.27
N ARG A 71 5.78 4.06 2.92
CA ARG A 71 6.36 4.29 4.23
C ARG A 71 5.34 4.00 5.32
N TRP A 72 5.66 3.04 6.17
CA TRP A 72 4.84 2.63 7.32
C TRP A 72 5.38 3.25 8.60
N LEU A 73 4.49 3.73 9.45
CA LEU A 73 4.85 4.35 10.73
C LEU A 73 4.32 3.51 11.89
N PHE A 74 5.12 3.43 12.95
CA PHE A 74 4.80 2.62 14.14
C PHE A 74 4.90 3.46 15.41
N ALA A 75 4.20 3.05 16.45
CA ALA A 75 4.20 3.74 17.74
C ALA A 75 5.47 3.43 18.57
N SER A 76 6.19 2.35 18.23
CA SER A 76 7.39 1.91 18.93
C SER A 76 8.37 1.19 18.01
N ALA A 77 9.62 1.08 18.45
CA ALA A 77 10.63 0.26 17.79
C ALA A 77 10.23 -1.22 17.75
N GLU A 78 9.57 -1.71 18.79
CA GLU A 78 9.09 -3.09 18.89
C GLU A 78 8.06 -3.38 17.78
N HIS A 79 7.04 -2.54 17.60
CA HIS A 79 6.04 -2.70 16.55
C HIS A 79 6.65 -2.62 15.15
N ARG A 80 7.58 -1.67 14.92
CA ARG A 80 8.33 -1.61 13.66
C ARG A 80 9.08 -2.91 13.37
N ASP A 81 9.74 -3.48 14.38
CA ASP A 81 10.55 -4.69 14.22
C ASP A 81 9.66 -5.94 14.01
N LEU A 82 8.49 -6.01 14.66
CA LEU A 82 7.47 -7.03 14.39
C LEU A 82 6.97 -6.95 12.95
N PHE A 83 6.65 -5.75 12.48
CA PHE A 83 6.23 -5.55 11.09
C PHE A 83 7.32 -5.94 10.10
N ARG A 84 8.56 -5.51 10.34
CA ARG A 84 9.72 -5.85 9.49
C ARG A 84 9.93 -7.35 9.36
N ALA A 85 9.74 -8.10 10.46
CA ALA A 85 9.90 -9.56 10.48
C ALA A 85 8.78 -10.29 9.71
N ALA A 86 7.55 -9.76 9.70
CA ALA A 86 6.39 -10.40 9.10
C ALA A 86 5.37 -9.36 8.57
N PRO A 87 5.72 -8.55 7.55
CA PRO A 87 4.87 -7.46 7.10
C PRO A 87 3.50 -7.92 6.58
N GLU A 88 3.44 -9.06 5.91
CA GLU A 88 2.19 -9.60 5.37
C GLU A 88 1.20 -10.06 6.46
N GLN A 89 1.70 -10.34 7.68
CA GLN A 89 0.85 -10.66 8.82
C GLN A 89 0.11 -9.44 9.36
N TYR A 90 0.75 -8.27 9.35
CA TYR A 90 0.24 -7.06 9.97
C TYR A 90 -0.34 -6.05 8.98
N ALA A 91 0.13 -6.05 7.74
CA ALA A 91 -0.39 -5.15 6.72
C ALA A 91 -1.89 -5.42 6.48
N PRO A 92 -2.71 -4.37 6.34
CA PRO A 92 -4.12 -4.57 6.02
C PRO A 92 -4.30 -5.19 4.65
N GLN A 93 -5.36 -5.94 4.51
CA GLN A 93 -5.76 -6.53 3.24
C GLN A 93 -6.09 -5.44 2.22
N PHE A 94 -5.97 -5.76 0.95
CA PHE A 94 -6.25 -4.84 -0.15
C PHE A 94 -5.44 -3.54 -0.10
N GLY A 95 -4.17 -3.66 0.35
CA GLY A 95 -3.27 -2.51 0.46
C GLY A 95 -3.72 -1.43 1.46
N GLY A 96 -4.70 -1.70 2.31
CA GLY A 96 -5.28 -0.72 3.22
C GLY A 96 -6.34 0.18 2.59
N TYR A 97 -6.79 -0.11 1.36
CA TYR A 97 -8.00 0.50 0.80
C TYR A 97 -9.26 -0.05 1.46
N CYS A 98 -10.36 0.68 1.33
CA CYS A 98 -11.65 0.27 1.87
C CYS A 98 -12.06 -1.11 1.34
N ALA A 99 -12.22 -2.09 2.25
CA ALA A 99 -12.56 -3.47 1.90
C ALA A 99 -13.93 -3.56 1.20
N TYR A 100 -14.91 -2.76 1.64
CA TYR A 100 -16.21 -2.64 0.97
C TYR A 100 -16.06 -2.13 -0.46
N ALA A 101 -15.30 -1.07 -0.69
CA ALA A 101 -15.06 -0.53 -2.01
C ALA A 101 -14.41 -1.55 -2.96
N VAL A 102 -13.35 -2.24 -2.47
CA VAL A 102 -12.65 -3.27 -3.25
C VAL A 102 -13.59 -4.42 -3.62
N SER A 103 -14.49 -4.83 -2.74
CA SER A 103 -15.50 -5.85 -3.05
C SER A 103 -16.45 -5.42 -4.18
N HIS A 104 -16.66 -4.12 -4.35
CA HIS A 104 -17.46 -3.52 -5.42
C HIS A 104 -16.62 -3.04 -6.63
N ASN A 105 -15.38 -3.49 -6.72
CA ASN A 105 -14.47 -3.22 -7.85
C ASN A 105 -14.07 -1.75 -8.01
N TYR A 106 -13.88 -1.02 -6.91
CA TYR A 106 -13.27 0.30 -6.88
C TYR A 106 -12.41 0.49 -5.62
N THR A 107 -11.65 1.57 -5.51
CA THR A 107 -10.84 1.91 -4.34
C THR A 107 -11.41 3.14 -3.64
N ALA A 108 -11.31 3.17 -2.31
CA ALA A 108 -11.66 4.34 -1.51
C ALA A 108 -10.70 4.46 -0.32
N LYS A 109 -10.59 5.67 0.23
CA LYS A 109 -9.87 5.94 1.48
C LYS A 109 -10.48 5.18 2.64
N THR A 110 -9.78 5.12 3.76
CA THR A 110 -10.24 4.46 4.97
C THR A 110 -10.16 5.37 6.19
N ASP A 111 -11.03 5.08 7.14
CA ASP A 111 -10.99 5.65 8.48
C ASP A 111 -10.26 4.65 9.41
N PRO A 112 -9.24 5.06 10.16
CA PRO A 112 -8.52 4.19 11.08
C PRO A 112 -9.41 3.58 12.18
N GLU A 113 -10.55 4.22 12.53
CA GLU A 113 -11.53 3.66 13.48
C GLU A 113 -12.42 2.56 12.87
N ALA A 114 -12.55 2.54 11.54
CA ALA A 114 -13.40 1.60 10.82
C ALA A 114 -12.65 0.29 10.47
N TRP A 115 -12.04 -0.34 11.45
CA TRP A 115 -11.22 -1.53 11.31
C TRP A 115 -11.91 -2.81 11.79
N SER A 116 -11.45 -3.95 11.27
CA SER A 116 -11.86 -5.29 11.73
C SER A 116 -10.71 -6.26 11.52
N VAL A 117 -10.49 -7.17 12.47
CA VAL A 117 -9.63 -8.33 12.28
C VAL A 117 -10.53 -9.56 12.14
N VAL A 118 -10.43 -10.24 11.00
CA VAL A 118 -11.20 -11.46 10.68
C VAL A 118 -10.20 -12.54 10.27
N ASP A 119 -10.21 -13.66 10.94
CA ASP A 119 -9.30 -14.78 10.70
C ASP A 119 -7.82 -14.36 10.67
N GLY A 120 -7.43 -13.48 11.61
CA GLY A 120 -6.07 -12.97 11.73
C GLY A 120 -5.65 -11.95 10.65
N LYS A 121 -6.59 -11.44 9.87
CA LYS A 121 -6.35 -10.45 8.79
C LYS A 121 -7.02 -9.13 9.11
N LEU A 122 -6.29 -8.03 8.93
CA LEU A 122 -6.78 -6.68 9.13
C LEU A 122 -7.52 -6.18 7.88
N TYR A 123 -8.72 -5.67 8.07
CA TYR A 123 -9.53 -4.99 7.05
C TYR A 123 -9.87 -3.58 7.53
N LEU A 124 -9.75 -2.61 6.62
CA LEU A 124 -10.13 -1.22 6.87
C LEU A 124 -11.32 -0.86 5.98
N ASN A 125 -12.20 -0.01 6.47
CA ASN A 125 -13.35 0.50 5.73
C ASN A 125 -13.39 2.03 5.71
N TYR A 126 -14.25 2.59 4.87
CA TYR A 126 -14.36 4.02 4.62
C TYR A 126 -14.76 4.81 5.88
N ASP A 127 -15.72 4.30 6.62
CA ASP A 127 -16.24 4.82 7.89
C ASP A 127 -16.93 3.71 8.69
N LEU A 128 -17.45 4.05 9.86
CA LEU A 128 -18.12 3.07 10.76
C LEU A 128 -19.42 2.51 10.18
N ASP A 129 -20.16 3.31 9.40
CA ASP A 129 -21.38 2.86 8.76
C ASP A 129 -21.06 1.83 7.67
N THR A 130 -20.09 2.13 6.82
CA THR A 130 -19.58 1.21 5.79
C THR A 130 -19.01 -0.07 6.42
N ARG A 131 -18.30 0.05 7.55
CA ARG A 131 -17.82 -1.12 8.31
C ARG A 131 -18.97 -1.99 8.79
N THR A 132 -20.03 -1.39 9.31
CA THR A 132 -21.22 -2.12 9.79
C THR A 132 -21.89 -2.89 8.64
N GLU A 133 -22.06 -2.25 7.48
CA GLU A 133 -22.59 -2.88 6.28
C GLU A 133 -21.68 -4.02 5.80
N TRP A 134 -20.38 -3.80 5.75
CA TRP A 134 -19.39 -4.82 5.36
C TRP A 134 -19.42 -6.03 6.31
N LEU A 135 -19.54 -5.81 7.63
CA LEU A 135 -19.61 -6.89 8.61
C LEU A 135 -20.85 -7.76 8.48
N ALA A 136 -21.97 -7.22 8.01
CA ALA A 136 -23.22 -7.96 7.83
C ALA A 136 -23.10 -9.11 6.80
N GLU A 137 -22.28 -8.92 5.76
CA GLU A 137 -22.03 -9.89 4.69
C GLU A 137 -20.53 -10.13 4.46
N ARG A 138 -19.71 -10.07 5.52
CA ARG A 138 -18.24 -10.04 5.45
C ARG A 138 -17.64 -11.18 4.64
N GLU A 139 -18.16 -12.38 4.73
CA GLU A 139 -17.64 -13.56 4.01
C GLU A 139 -17.74 -13.37 2.50
N GLN A 140 -18.90 -12.87 2.05
CA GLN A 140 -19.14 -12.56 0.64
C GLN A 140 -18.23 -11.39 0.18
N PHE A 141 -18.17 -10.31 0.95
CA PHE A 141 -17.35 -9.15 0.60
C PHE A 141 -15.85 -9.44 0.62
N ILE A 142 -15.38 -10.31 1.51
CA ILE A 142 -13.99 -10.77 1.50
C ILE A 142 -13.71 -11.57 0.21
N ALA A 143 -14.60 -12.51 -0.15
CA ALA A 143 -14.42 -13.31 -1.37
C ALA A 143 -14.45 -12.44 -2.63
N ASP A 144 -15.35 -11.46 -2.71
CA ASP A 144 -15.43 -10.52 -3.82
C ASP A 144 -14.19 -9.63 -3.89
N GLY A 145 -13.74 -9.11 -2.75
CA GLY A 145 -12.53 -8.32 -2.66
C GLY A 145 -11.28 -9.09 -3.13
N GLN A 146 -11.15 -10.35 -2.74
CA GLN A 146 -10.06 -11.24 -3.19
C GLN A 146 -10.09 -11.49 -4.71
N ARG A 147 -11.26 -11.57 -5.33
CA ARG A 147 -11.39 -11.69 -6.79
C ARG A 147 -11.01 -10.42 -7.53
N ASN A 148 -11.34 -9.27 -6.94
CA ASN A 148 -11.13 -7.96 -7.55
C ASN A 148 -9.69 -7.45 -7.33
N TRP A 149 -9.07 -7.80 -6.22
CA TRP A 149 -7.71 -7.38 -5.89
C TRP A 149 -6.64 -8.23 -6.60
N PRO A 150 -5.55 -7.66 -7.12
CA PRO A 150 -5.26 -6.21 -7.24
C PRO A 150 -5.79 -5.58 -8.54
N LYS A 151 -6.66 -6.25 -9.29
CA LYS A 151 -7.15 -5.79 -10.62
C LYS A 151 -7.84 -4.42 -10.56
N VAL A 152 -8.46 -4.12 -9.43
CA VAL A 152 -9.13 -2.83 -9.17
C VAL A 152 -8.19 -1.61 -9.25
N LEU A 153 -6.87 -1.84 -9.28
CA LEU A 153 -5.85 -0.81 -9.38
C LEU A 153 -5.55 -0.36 -10.83
N TRP A 154 -6.12 -1.06 -11.85
CA TRP A 154 -5.81 -0.85 -13.28
C TRP A 154 -6.97 -0.31 -14.10
#